data_26080823a78a9effe8313f666876b1ce
#
_entry.id   26080823a78a9effe8313f666876b1ce
#
_cell.length_a   1.000
_cell.length_b   1.000
_cell.length_c   1.000
_cell.angle_alpha   90.00
_cell.angle_beta   90.00
_cell.angle_gamma   90.00
#
_symmetry.space_group_name_H-M   'P 1'
#
loop_
_entity.id
_entity.type
_entity.pdbx_description
1 polymer ?
#
loop_
_entity_poly.entity_id
_entity_poly.type
_entity_poly.pdbx_seq_one_letter_code
_entity_poly.pdbx_strand_id
1 'polypeptide(L)'
;IFFLLICMSTMIVICIAVGFFGQNKEDIIINRIVGIVAIISGIGSVIMGISSIFTSSLDNVREYYATGDTEKMVDARKVLYNYRYIKIKYGKTISDDDFDKWIKENIETSQTVLSSTTKQEIQSAASVVADFFQMWGLLQNKGFLPIWVFETASGYSIIKLYEAIDDIVIQARATNPFYAGQFQNLCIRINSKYRKAILECRKREIEYMRQKLGIKDVSNNRYFNNLIK
;
A
#
# COMPACT_ATOMS: atom_id res chain seq x y z
N ILE A 1 6.83 11.02 18.58
CA ILE A 1 7.97 11.96 18.60
C ILE A 1 7.66 13.12 19.57
N PHE A 2 6.53 13.83 19.44
CA PHE A 2 6.17 14.98 20.27
C PHE A 2 6.10 14.64 21.78
N PHE A 3 5.47 13.52 22.15
CA PHE A 3 5.40 13.03 23.52
C PHE A 3 6.78 12.70 24.12
N LEU A 4 7.67 12.08 23.32
CA LEU A 4 9.04 11.78 23.71
C LEU A 4 9.88 13.04 23.96
N LEU A 5 9.71 14.08 23.14
CA LEU A 5 10.37 15.37 23.33
C LEU A 5 9.90 16.06 24.61
N ILE A 6 8.60 15.96 24.94
CA ILE A 6 8.05 16.48 26.20
C ILE A 6 8.64 15.72 27.40
N CYS A 7 8.68 14.39 27.36
CA CYS A 7 9.29 13.60 28.44
C CYS A 7 10.78 13.92 28.63
N MET A 8 11.53 14.11 27.55
CA MET A 8 12.95 14.53 27.63
C MET A 8 13.10 15.92 28.23
N SER A 9 12.28 16.88 27.82
CA SER A 9 12.36 18.25 28.36
C SER A 9 12.01 18.29 29.85
N THR A 10 11.01 17.53 30.30
CA THR A 10 10.64 17.43 31.70
C THR A 10 11.74 16.77 32.55
N MET A 11 12.38 15.70 32.05
CA MET A 11 13.51 15.06 32.70
C MET A 11 14.71 16.00 32.84
N ILE A 12 15.04 16.76 31.81
CA ILE A 12 16.12 17.76 31.87
C ILE A 12 15.82 18.84 32.88
N VAL A 13 14.59 19.35 32.93
CA VAL A 13 14.17 20.36 33.91
C VAL A 13 14.26 19.81 35.35
N ILE A 14 13.83 18.58 35.60
CA ILE A 14 13.92 17.91 36.89
C ILE A 14 15.39 17.74 37.30
N CYS A 15 16.28 17.29 36.42
CA CYS A 15 17.69 17.13 36.69
C CYS A 15 18.38 18.47 37.01
N ILE A 16 18.03 19.54 36.33
CA ILE A 16 18.53 20.88 36.61
C ILE A 16 18.00 21.37 37.98
N ALA A 17 16.74 21.20 38.27
CA ALA A 17 16.14 21.58 39.53
C ALA A 17 16.79 20.86 40.73
N VAL A 18 16.97 19.54 40.67
CA VAL A 18 17.64 18.75 41.70
C VAL A 18 19.10 19.18 41.88
N GLY A 19 19.80 19.55 40.79
CA GLY A 19 21.19 20.05 40.88
C GLY A 19 21.33 21.43 41.51
N PHE A 20 20.28 22.27 41.51
CA PHE A 20 20.30 23.62 42.11
C PHE A 20 19.94 23.66 43.59
N PHE A 21 19.23 22.67 44.15
CA PHE A 21 18.73 22.68 45.50
C PHE A 21 19.61 21.96 46.56
N GLY A 22 20.79 21.44 46.17
CA GLY A 22 21.72 20.80 47.09
C GLY A 22 22.41 21.84 48.01
N GLN A 23 22.28 21.67 49.33
CA GLN A 23 22.84 22.63 50.31
C GLN A 23 24.30 22.35 50.66
N ASN A 24 24.84 21.13 50.49
CA ASN A 24 26.21 20.73 50.82
C ASN A 24 27.04 20.48 49.54
N LYS A 25 28.37 20.77 49.59
CA LYS A 25 29.27 20.60 48.42
C LYS A 25 29.31 19.15 47.93
N GLU A 26 29.27 18.17 48.80
CA GLU A 26 29.28 16.74 48.43
C GLU A 26 27.97 16.34 47.77
N ASP A 27 26.83 16.81 48.29
CA ASP A 27 25.51 16.56 47.72
C ASP A 27 25.39 17.17 46.33
N ILE A 28 26.01 18.32 46.07
CA ILE A 28 26.02 18.99 44.78
C ILE A 28 26.76 18.14 43.74
N ILE A 29 27.88 17.50 44.11
CA ILE A 29 28.66 16.65 43.20
C ILE A 29 27.90 15.39 42.86
N ILE A 30 27.33 14.72 43.87
CA ILE A 30 26.53 13.51 43.69
C ILE A 30 25.29 13.79 42.81
N ASN A 31 24.57 14.88 43.11
CA ASN A 31 23.39 15.26 42.32
C ASN A 31 23.72 15.59 40.86
N ARG A 32 24.88 16.21 40.58
CA ARG A 32 25.34 16.45 39.23
C ARG A 32 25.68 15.15 38.49
N ILE A 33 26.33 14.20 39.12
CA ILE A 33 26.65 12.89 38.53
C ILE A 33 25.34 12.14 38.25
N VAL A 34 24.40 12.08 39.18
CA VAL A 34 23.09 11.46 39.01
C VAL A 34 22.32 12.13 37.87
N GLY A 35 22.34 13.46 37.78
CA GLY A 35 21.73 14.22 36.70
C GLY A 35 22.32 13.88 35.32
N ILE A 36 23.65 13.79 35.21
CA ILE A 36 24.33 13.41 34.00
C ILE A 36 23.97 11.98 33.58
N VAL A 37 23.97 11.03 34.51
CA VAL A 37 23.59 9.63 34.24
C VAL A 37 22.13 9.54 33.80
N ALA A 38 21.23 10.29 34.40
CA ALA A 38 19.82 10.33 34.01
C ALA A 38 19.63 10.89 32.59
N ILE A 39 20.37 11.94 32.22
CA ILE A 39 20.33 12.51 30.85
C ILE A 39 20.86 11.49 29.84
N ILE A 40 21.99 10.85 30.10
CA ILE A 40 22.58 9.84 29.21
C ILE A 40 21.62 8.65 29.04
N SER A 41 21.03 8.17 30.12
CA SER A 41 20.06 7.08 30.09
C SER A 41 18.79 7.46 29.34
N GLY A 42 18.31 8.71 29.51
CA GLY A 42 17.17 9.24 28.76
C GLY A 42 17.43 9.31 27.26
N ILE A 43 18.59 9.82 26.86
CA ILE A 43 19.02 9.87 25.47
C ILE A 43 19.15 8.44 24.89
N GLY A 44 19.77 7.52 25.64
CA GLY A 44 19.87 6.11 25.24
C GLY A 44 18.52 5.46 25.01
N SER A 45 17.54 5.70 25.91
CA SER A 45 16.17 5.18 25.78
C SER A 45 15.45 5.72 24.55
N VAL A 46 15.65 7.00 24.22
CA VAL A 46 15.08 7.62 22.99
C VAL A 46 15.70 7.01 21.73
N ILE A 47 17.03 6.86 21.71
CA ILE A 47 17.73 6.25 20.57
C ILE A 47 17.25 4.80 20.37
N MET A 48 17.14 4.02 21.44
CA MET A 48 16.61 2.65 21.37
C MET A 48 15.15 2.63 20.86
N GLY A 49 14.31 3.52 21.34
CA GLY A 49 12.92 3.65 20.89
C GLY A 49 12.82 3.97 19.40
N ILE A 50 13.61 4.92 18.91
CA ILE A 50 13.67 5.27 17.48
C ILE A 50 14.22 4.10 16.66
N SER A 51 15.28 3.45 17.13
CA SER A 51 15.87 2.28 16.48
C SER A 51 14.87 1.13 16.39
N SER A 52 14.12 0.85 17.45
CA SER A 52 13.08 -0.18 17.48
C SER A 52 11.95 0.10 16.48
N ILE A 53 11.46 1.34 16.39
CA ILE A 53 10.46 1.74 15.41
C ILE A 53 10.99 1.57 13.98
N PHE A 54 12.25 1.96 13.74
CA PHE A 54 12.87 1.84 12.43
C PHE A 54 13.08 0.38 12.03
N THR A 55 13.56 -0.47 12.95
CA THR A 55 13.73 -1.91 12.73
C THR A 55 12.39 -2.58 12.43
N SER A 56 11.37 -2.31 13.24
CA SER A 56 10.01 -2.82 12.99
C SER A 56 9.46 -2.40 11.63
N SER A 57 9.73 -1.18 11.21
CA SER A 57 9.33 -0.71 9.87
C SER A 57 10.06 -1.44 8.74
N LEU A 58 11.35 -1.75 8.90
CA LEU A 58 12.11 -2.54 7.93
C LEU A 58 11.64 -3.99 7.87
N ASP A 59 11.34 -4.59 9.02
CA ASP A 59 10.78 -5.95 9.08
C ASP A 59 9.43 -6.01 8.36
N ASN A 60 8.56 -5.03 8.54
CA ASN A 60 7.31 -4.94 7.80
C ASN A 60 7.53 -4.78 6.28
N VAL A 61 8.54 -4.02 5.86
CA VAL A 61 8.91 -3.90 4.44
C VAL A 61 9.35 -5.26 3.88
N ARG A 62 10.20 -5.98 4.61
CA ARG A 62 10.65 -7.32 4.21
C ARG A 62 9.48 -8.29 4.11
N GLU A 63 8.60 -8.30 5.09
CA GLU A 63 7.42 -9.15 5.11
C GLU A 63 6.45 -8.82 3.97
N TYR A 64 6.25 -7.54 3.67
CA TYR A 64 5.44 -7.10 2.54
C TYR A 64 5.93 -7.72 1.21
N TYR A 65 7.23 -7.66 0.94
CA TYR A 65 7.77 -8.26 -0.28
C TYR A 65 7.69 -9.79 -0.24
N ALA A 66 8.04 -10.43 0.87
CA ALA A 66 8.00 -11.88 1.00
C ALA A 66 6.58 -12.45 0.82
N THR A 67 5.57 -11.82 1.41
CA THR A 67 4.17 -12.23 1.29
C THR A 67 3.55 -11.85 -0.06
N GLY A 68 4.01 -10.75 -0.67
CA GLY A 68 3.59 -10.31 -1.99
C GLY A 68 4.08 -11.20 -3.13
N ASP A 69 5.15 -11.95 -2.94
CA ASP A 69 5.75 -12.81 -3.96
C ASP A 69 5.40 -14.31 -3.77
N THR A 70 4.44 -14.63 -2.91
CA THR A 70 3.91 -15.99 -2.81
C THR A 70 3.26 -16.43 -4.12
N GLU A 71 3.35 -17.71 -4.46
CA GLU A 71 2.76 -18.30 -5.68
C GLU A 71 1.28 -17.91 -5.82
N LYS A 72 0.52 -18.05 -4.73
CA LYS A 72 -0.91 -17.67 -4.68
C LYS A 72 -1.13 -16.20 -5.08
N MET A 73 -0.29 -15.28 -4.60
CA MET A 73 -0.41 -13.85 -4.92
C MET A 73 0.03 -13.56 -6.36
N VAL A 74 1.07 -14.23 -6.83
CA VAL A 74 1.55 -14.11 -8.22
C VAL A 74 0.47 -14.55 -9.20
N ASP A 75 -0.17 -15.69 -8.95
CA ASP A 75 -1.22 -16.21 -9.82
C ASP A 75 -2.49 -15.35 -9.76
N ALA A 76 -2.90 -14.90 -8.57
CA ALA A 76 -4.00 -13.96 -8.45
C ALA A 76 -3.75 -12.67 -9.24
N ARG A 77 -2.53 -12.11 -9.20
CA ARG A 77 -2.16 -10.93 -10.00
C ARG A 77 -2.25 -11.20 -11.50
N LYS A 78 -1.80 -12.38 -11.98
CA LYS A 78 -1.91 -12.75 -13.41
C LYS A 78 -3.36 -12.79 -13.85
N VAL A 79 -4.25 -13.45 -13.09
CA VAL A 79 -5.68 -13.53 -13.37
C VAL A 79 -6.29 -12.12 -13.46
N LEU A 80 -5.97 -11.24 -12.50
CA LEU A 80 -6.52 -9.88 -12.49
C LEU A 80 -5.96 -8.99 -13.61
N TYR A 81 -4.70 -9.13 -14.00
CA TYR A 81 -4.17 -8.39 -15.16
C TYR A 81 -4.83 -8.85 -16.46
N ASN A 82 -5.11 -10.15 -16.60
CA ASN A 82 -5.88 -10.69 -17.73
C ASN A 82 -7.32 -10.15 -17.73
N TYR A 83 -7.97 -10.15 -16.56
CA TYR A 83 -9.31 -9.59 -16.42
C TYR A 83 -9.34 -8.08 -16.76
N ARG A 84 -8.37 -7.31 -16.26
CA ARG A 84 -8.23 -5.90 -16.61
C ARG A 84 -8.06 -5.68 -18.12
N TYR A 85 -7.28 -6.52 -18.76
CA TYR A 85 -7.14 -6.50 -20.23
C TYR A 85 -8.47 -6.74 -20.95
N ILE A 86 -9.27 -7.73 -20.49
CA ILE A 86 -10.61 -8.00 -21.02
C ILE A 86 -11.51 -6.77 -20.88
N LYS A 87 -11.54 -6.17 -19.71
CA LYS A 87 -12.30 -4.94 -19.45
C LYS A 87 -11.92 -3.81 -20.41
N ILE A 88 -10.63 -3.59 -20.60
CA ILE A 88 -10.13 -2.50 -21.44
C ILE A 88 -10.40 -2.76 -22.93
N LYS A 89 -10.09 -3.95 -23.41
CA LYS A 89 -10.17 -4.28 -24.83
C LYS A 89 -11.60 -4.51 -25.31
N TYR A 90 -12.41 -5.20 -24.51
CA TYR A 90 -13.72 -5.69 -24.92
C TYR A 90 -14.88 -5.03 -24.16
N GLY A 91 -14.61 -4.25 -23.12
CA GLY A 91 -15.64 -3.63 -22.29
C GLY A 91 -16.46 -4.62 -21.46
N LYS A 92 -16.02 -5.88 -21.38
CA LYS A 92 -16.74 -6.95 -20.66
C LYS A 92 -16.30 -7.02 -19.19
N THR A 93 -17.27 -7.25 -18.32
CA THR A 93 -17.09 -7.38 -16.86
C THR A 93 -17.74 -8.64 -16.35
N ILE A 94 -17.34 -9.12 -15.17
CA ILE A 94 -17.99 -10.28 -14.53
C ILE A 94 -19.42 -9.98 -14.07
N SER A 95 -19.85 -8.73 -14.14
CA SER A 95 -21.22 -8.31 -13.89
C SER A 95 -22.14 -8.66 -15.06
N ASP A 96 -21.59 -8.92 -16.24
CA ASP A 96 -22.37 -9.32 -17.40
C ASP A 96 -22.85 -10.77 -17.22
N ASP A 97 -24.13 -11.03 -17.43
CA ASP A 97 -24.73 -12.34 -17.22
C ASP A 97 -24.15 -13.41 -18.15
N ASP A 98 -23.68 -13.00 -19.33
CA ASP A 98 -23.12 -13.86 -20.37
C ASP A 98 -21.58 -13.98 -20.30
N PHE A 99 -20.91 -13.44 -19.25
CA PHE A 99 -19.45 -13.31 -19.21
C PHE A 99 -18.71 -14.63 -19.45
N ASP A 100 -19.05 -15.70 -18.74
CA ASP A 100 -18.38 -17.00 -18.90
C ASP A 100 -18.61 -17.62 -20.28
N LYS A 101 -19.80 -17.44 -20.86
CA LYS A 101 -20.12 -17.87 -22.23
C LYS A 101 -19.31 -17.05 -23.22
N TRP A 102 -19.30 -15.73 -23.04
CA TRP A 102 -18.56 -14.82 -23.90
C TRP A 102 -17.05 -15.12 -23.90
N ILE A 103 -16.45 -15.40 -22.73
CA ILE A 103 -15.04 -15.79 -22.64
C ILE A 103 -14.76 -17.03 -23.48
N LYS A 104 -15.56 -18.08 -23.33
CA LYS A 104 -15.41 -19.33 -24.11
C LYS A 104 -15.47 -19.08 -25.60
N GLU A 105 -16.44 -18.29 -26.06
CA GLU A 105 -16.66 -18.04 -27.48
C GLU A 105 -15.57 -17.16 -28.12
N ASN A 106 -15.02 -16.19 -27.38
CA ASN A 106 -14.16 -15.15 -27.95
C ASN A 106 -12.68 -15.29 -27.59
N ILE A 107 -12.32 -16.01 -26.52
CA ILE A 107 -10.94 -16.09 -26.02
C ILE A 107 -10.32 -17.47 -26.26
N GLU A 108 -11.07 -18.56 -26.21
CA GLU A 108 -10.54 -19.91 -26.51
C GLU A 108 -10.03 -20.06 -27.95
N THR A 109 -10.50 -19.21 -28.87
CA THR A 109 -10.08 -19.20 -30.27
C THR A 109 -8.74 -18.50 -30.51
N SER A 110 -8.23 -17.73 -29.59
CA SER A 110 -7.00 -16.95 -29.73
C SER A 110 -5.90 -17.45 -28.79
N GLN A 111 -5.34 -18.61 -28.97
CA GLN A 111 -4.09 -19.18 -28.39
C GLN A 111 -3.33 -18.36 -27.29
N THR A 112 -3.97 -17.46 -26.60
CA THR A 112 -3.40 -16.66 -25.51
C THR A 112 -3.82 -17.23 -24.16
N VAL A 113 -2.95 -17.14 -23.18
CA VAL A 113 -3.04 -17.57 -21.75
C VAL A 113 -4.35 -17.15 -21.02
N LEU A 114 -5.30 -16.57 -21.74
CA LEU A 114 -6.60 -16.06 -21.27
C LEU A 114 -7.72 -17.12 -21.28
N SER A 115 -7.46 -18.30 -21.85
CA SER A 115 -8.49 -19.28 -22.20
C SER A 115 -9.16 -20.02 -21.04
N SER A 116 -8.71 -19.81 -19.79
CA SER A 116 -9.26 -20.52 -18.65
C SER A 116 -9.79 -19.62 -17.51
N THR A 117 -9.90 -18.32 -17.74
CA THR A 117 -10.26 -17.39 -16.65
C THR A 117 -11.78 -17.33 -16.46
N THR A 118 -12.30 -18.11 -15.54
CA THR A 118 -13.73 -18.11 -15.17
C THR A 118 -14.07 -16.95 -14.23
N LYS A 119 -15.36 -16.61 -14.16
CA LYS A 119 -15.90 -15.64 -13.19
C LYS A 119 -15.49 -15.97 -11.75
N GLN A 120 -15.53 -17.25 -11.39
CA GLN A 120 -15.16 -17.73 -10.06
C GLN A 120 -13.67 -17.51 -9.77
N GLU A 121 -12.78 -17.76 -10.73
CA GLU A 121 -11.34 -17.53 -10.59
C GLU A 121 -11.03 -16.04 -10.43
N ILE A 122 -11.68 -15.17 -11.19
CA ILE A 122 -11.53 -13.71 -11.05
C ILE A 122 -12.00 -13.26 -9.66
N GLN A 123 -13.14 -13.74 -9.16
CA GLN A 123 -13.63 -13.40 -7.83
C GLN A 123 -12.69 -13.89 -6.73
N SER A 124 -12.16 -15.12 -6.85
CA SER A 124 -11.18 -15.66 -5.91
C SER A 124 -9.89 -14.85 -5.92
N ALA A 125 -9.35 -14.53 -7.11
CA ALA A 125 -8.17 -13.70 -7.25
C ALA A 125 -8.38 -12.28 -6.70
N ALA A 126 -9.56 -11.69 -6.93
CA ALA A 126 -9.92 -10.39 -6.40
C ALA A 126 -9.95 -10.39 -4.86
N SER A 127 -10.50 -11.44 -4.24
CA SER A 127 -10.49 -11.57 -2.78
C SER A 127 -9.06 -11.64 -2.23
N VAL A 128 -8.22 -12.51 -2.80
CA VAL A 128 -6.81 -12.65 -2.38
C VAL A 128 -6.07 -11.31 -2.44
N VAL A 129 -6.21 -10.58 -3.53
CA VAL A 129 -5.53 -9.30 -3.73
C VAL A 129 -6.13 -8.20 -2.86
N ALA A 130 -7.46 -8.16 -2.73
CA ALA A 130 -8.14 -7.18 -1.88
C ALA A 130 -7.77 -7.34 -0.41
N ASP A 131 -7.77 -8.57 0.12
CA ASP A 131 -7.41 -8.86 1.51
C ASP A 131 -5.95 -8.51 1.80
N PHE A 132 -5.04 -8.86 0.88
CA PHE A 132 -3.64 -8.52 0.98
C PHE A 132 -3.43 -7.00 1.08
N PHE A 133 -3.97 -6.23 0.15
CA PHE A 133 -3.78 -4.78 0.16
C PHE A 133 -4.67 -4.06 1.18
N GLN A 134 -5.74 -4.67 1.66
CA GLN A 134 -6.51 -4.18 2.81
C GLN A 134 -5.63 -4.16 4.06
N MET A 135 -4.90 -5.25 4.34
CA MET A 135 -3.97 -5.34 5.47
C MET A 135 -2.82 -4.35 5.33
N TRP A 136 -2.10 -4.36 4.21
CA TRP A 136 -0.94 -3.50 4.01
C TRP A 136 -1.31 -2.02 3.88
N GLY A 137 -2.49 -1.71 3.34
CA GLY A 137 -3.04 -0.36 3.34
C GLY A 137 -3.34 0.15 4.74
N LEU A 138 -3.85 -0.71 5.62
CA LEU A 138 -4.04 -0.37 7.03
C LEU A 138 -2.71 -0.11 7.73
N LEU A 139 -1.71 -0.98 7.57
CA LEU A 139 -0.38 -0.81 8.15
C LEU A 139 0.30 0.47 7.65
N GLN A 140 0.17 0.77 6.36
CA GLN A 140 0.67 2.02 5.78
C GLN A 140 -0.06 3.24 6.36
N ASN A 141 -1.38 3.16 6.54
CA ASN A 141 -2.19 4.24 7.13
C ASN A 141 -1.80 4.52 8.59
N LYS A 142 -1.42 3.50 9.34
CA LYS A 142 -0.97 3.60 10.73
C LYS A 142 0.53 3.97 10.85
N GLY A 143 1.25 4.08 9.75
CA GLY A 143 2.68 4.43 9.74
C GLY A 143 3.64 3.26 9.98
N PHE A 144 3.14 2.02 10.06
CA PHE A 144 3.98 0.81 10.20
C PHE A 144 4.65 0.38 8.90
N LEU A 145 4.12 0.79 7.74
CA LEU A 145 4.74 0.59 6.44
C LEU A 145 4.96 1.96 5.78
N PRO A 146 6.19 2.32 5.44
CA PRO A 146 6.48 3.62 4.86
C PRO A 146 5.99 3.72 3.40
N ILE A 147 5.48 4.90 3.02
CA ILE A 147 4.90 5.12 1.68
C ILE A 147 5.93 4.98 0.54
N TRP A 148 7.23 5.15 0.80
CA TRP A 148 8.27 5.01 -0.22
C TRP A 148 8.39 3.58 -0.77
N VAL A 149 7.91 2.56 -0.06
CA VAL A 149 7.83 1.17 -0.55
C VAL A 149 7.05 1.08 -1.86
N PHE A 150 6.13 2.01 -2.06
CA PHE A 150 5.25 2.08 -3.24
C PHE A 150 5.72 3.10 -4.29
N GLU A 151 6.96 3.55 -4.19
CA GLU A 151 7.55 4.42 -5.21
C GLU A 151 7.74 3.65 -6.53
N THR A 152 7.63 4.36 -7.65
CA THR A 152 7.89 3.80 -8.99
C THR A 152 6.84 2.79 -9.50
N ALA A 153 7.32 1.77 -10.24
CA ALA A 153 6.49 0.79 -10.95
C ALA A 153 5.60 -0.06 -10.02
N SER A 154 6.03 -0.30 -8.77
CA SER A 154 5.24 -1.07 -7.80
C SER A 154 3.95 -0.36 -7.44
N GLY A 155 3.99 0.95 -7.19
CA GLY A 155 2.79 1.73 -6.87
C GLY A 155 1.80 1.77 -8.03
N TYR A 156 2.28 1.91 -9.27
CA TYR A 156 1.41 1.86 -10.43
C TYR A 156 0.78 0.48 -10.64
N SER A 157 1.52 -0.59 -10.37
CA SER A 157 0.99 -1.95 -10.43
C SER A 157 -0.14 -2.19 -9.43
N ILE A 158 -0.03 -1.63 -8.21
CA ILE A 158 -1.08 -1.70 -7.19
C ILE A 158 -2.34 -0.96 -7.64
N ILE A 159 -2.20 0.22 -8.23
CA ILE A 159 -3.32 0.98 -8.79
C ILE A 159 -4.01 0.17 -9.90
N LYS A 160 -3.25 -0.48 -10.79
CA LYS A 160 -3.83 -1.33 -11.85
C LYS A 160 -4.60 -2.52 -11.30
N LEU A 161 -4.14 -3.12 -10.20
CA LEU A 161 -4.85 -4.21 -9.54
C LEU A 161 -6.18 -3.72 -8.94
N TYR A 162 -6.19 -2.53 -8.34
CA TYR A 162 -7.44 -1.94 -7.86
C TYR A 162 -8.40 -1.63 -9.02
N GLU A 163 -7.91 -1.07 -10.14
CA GLU A 163 -8.69 -0.85 -11.36
C GLU A 163 -9.26 -2.16 -11.93
N ALA A 164 -8.54 -3.26 -11.78
CA ALA A 164 -9.03 -4.56 -12.24
C ALA A 164 -10.26 -5.04 -11.47
N ILE A 165 -10.34 -4.74 -10.16
CA ILE A 165 -11.38 -5.25 -9.26
C ILE A 165 -12.43 -4.20 -8.85
N ASP A 166 -12.41 -2.99 -9.40
CA ASP A 166 -13.28 -1.89 -8.97
C ASP A 166 -14.78 -2.22 -9.09
N ASP A 167 -15.19 -2.91 -10.13
CA ASP A 167 -16.55 -3.39 -10.33
C ASP A 167 -16.94 -4.44 -9.28
N ILE A 168 -16.02 -5.36 -8.93
CA ILE A 168 -16.22 -6.35 -7.86
C ILE A 168 -16.36 -5.65 -6.50
N VAL A 169 -15.51 -4.65 -6.26
CA VAL A 169 -15.58 -3.85 -5.03
C VAL A 169 -16.90 -3.11 -4.90
N ILE A 170 -17.41 -2.53 -6.00
CA ILE A 170 -18.71 -1.85 -6.01
C ILE A 170 -19.83 -2.83 -5.65
N GLN A 171 -19.83 -4.02 -6.24
CA GLN A 171 -20.85 -5.06 -5.93
C GLN A 171 -20.74 -5.53 -4.47
N ALA A 172 -19.53 -5.84 -4.00
CA ALA A 172 -19.32 -6.31 -2.63
C ALA A 172 -19.72 -5.26 -1.59
N ARG A 173 -19.58 -3.97 -1.89
CA ARG A 173 -19.98 -2.87 -1.00
C ARG A 173 -21.50 -2.73 -0.82
N ALA A 174 -22.30 -3.34 -1.65
CA ALA A 174 -23.74 -3.41 -1.43
C ALA A 174 -24.07 -4.18 -0.13
N THR A 175 -23.24 -5.16 0.26
CA THR A 175 -23.40 -5.96 1.48
C THR A 175 -22.39 -5.63 2.56
N ASN A 176 -21.16 -5.23 2.18
CA ASN A 176 -20.08 -4.84 3.09
C ASN A 176 -19.50 -3.47 2.68
N PRO A 177 -20.00 -2.34 3.21
CA PRO A 177 -19.56 -0.99 2.81
C PRO A 177 -18.07 -0.73 2.98
N PHE A 178 -17.38 -1.48 3.85
CA PHE A 178 -15.95 -1.31 4.14
C PHE A 178 -15.03 -2.21 3.29
N TYR A 179 -15.60 -3.06 2.41
CA TYR A 179 -14.82 -3.95 1.57
C TYR A 179 -13.77 -3.19 0.75
N ALA A 180 -12.52 -3.64 0.80
CA ALA A 180 -11.35 -3.05 0.13
C ALA A 180 -11.15 -1.53 0.40
N GLY A 181 -11.66 -0.99 1.52
CA GLY A 181 -11.56 0.43 1.84
C GLY A 181 -10.12 0.90 2.08
N GLN A 182 -9.30 0.11 2.79
CA GLN A 182 -7.89 0.46 3.01
C GLN A 182 -7.05 0.26 1.75
N PHE A 183 -7.39 -0.69 0.88
CA PHE A 183 -6.77 -0.83 -0.43
C PHE A 183 -7.04 0.41 -1.30
N GLN A 184 -8.28 0.88 -1.36
CA GLN A 184 -8.63 2.12 -2.06
C GLN A 184 -7.84 3.33 -1.50
N ASN A 185 -7.81 3.48 -0.19
CA ASN A 185 -7.07 4.56 0.47
C ASN A 185 -5.57 4.50 0.16
N LEU A 186 -4.99 3.30 0.11
CA LEU A 186 -3.61 3.09 -0.30
C LEU A 186 -3.38 3.60 -1.74
N CYS A 187 -4.23 3.23 -2.68
CA CYS A 187 -4.16 3.70 -4.07
C CYS A 187 -4.25 5.22 -4.17
N ILE A 188 -5.16 5.86 -3.43
CA ILE A 188 -5.31 7.32 -3.38
C ILE A 188 -4.02 7.97 -2.87
N ARG A 189 -3.43 7.45 -1.79
CA ARG A 189 -2.18 7.95 -1.20
C ARG A 189 -0.99 7.81 -2.14
N ILE A 190 -0.83 6.64 -2.79
CA ILE A 190 0.21 6.41 -3.79
C ILE A 190 0.05 7.40 -4.94
N ASN A 191 -1.16 7.53 -5.49
CA ASN A 191 -1.44 8.45 -6.60
C ASN A 191 -1.17 9.91 -6.21
N SER A 192 -1.56 10.32 -5.01
CA SER A 192 -1.30 11.67 -4.50
C SER A 192 0.19 11.96 -4.33
N LYS A 193 0.92 11.03 -3.70
CA LYS A 193 2.35 11.20 -3.38
C LYS A 193 3.24 11.15 -4.64
N TYR A 194 2.94 10.23 -5.58
CA TYR A 194 3.76 9.94 -6.75
C TYR A 194 3.07 10.28 -8.08
N ARG A 195 2.19 11.29 -8.07
CA ARG A 195 1.31 11.65 -9.19
C ARG A 195 2.04 11.75 -10.54
N LYS A 196 3.20 12.41 -10.57
CA LYS A 196 3.97 12.59 -11.83
C LYS A 196 4.44 11.26 -12.39
N ALA A 197 5.01 10.40 -11.55
CA ALA A 197 5.50 9.07 -11.95
C ALA A 197 4.35 8.16 -12.39
N ILE A 198 3.21 8.19 -11.68
CA ILE A 198 2.02 7.43 -12.02
C ILE A 198 1.45 7.87 -13.38
N LEU A 199 1.35 9.17 -13.64
CA LEU A 199 0.89 9.67 -14.93
C LEU A 199 1.82 9.27 -16.08
N GLU A 200 3.12 9.28 -15.85
CA GLU A 200 4.10 8.84 -16.85
C GLU A 200 3.98 7.35 -17.15
N CYS A 201 3.88 6.51 -16.12
CA CYS A 201 3.62 5.07 -16.30
C CYS A 201 2.32 4.82 -17.08
N ARG A 202 1.26 5.58 -16.79
CA ARG A 202 -0.03 5.48 -17.47
C ARG A 202 0.07 5.86 -18.95
N LYS A 203 0.77 6.95 -19.28
CA LYS A 203 1.02 7.34 -20.67
C LYS A 203 1.72 6.25 -21.45
N ARG A 204 2.77 5.65 -20.89
CA ARG A 204 3.51 4.53 -21.51
C ARG A 204 2.61 3.30 -21.70
N GLU A 205 1.77 2.98 -20.75
CA GLU A 205 0.82 1.87 -20.87
C GLU A 205 -0.20 2.13 -21.98
N ILE A 206 -0.77 3.33 -22.07
CA ILE A 206 -1.70 3.73 -23.13
C ILE A 206 -1.03 3.60 -24.50
N GLU A 207 0.18 4.09 -24.62
CA GLU A 207 0.94 4.00 -25.87
C GLU A 207 1.22 2.55 -26.27
N TYR A 208 1.66 1.73 -25.31
CA TYR A 208 1.84 0.29 -25.52
C TYR A 208 0.55 -0.39 -25.98
N MET A 209 -0.59 -0.10 -25.34
CA MET A 209 -1.89 -0.67 -25.70
C MET A 209 -2.32 -0.27 -27.13
N ARG A 210 -2.07 0.99 -27.53
CA ARG A 210 -2.34 1.44 -28.90
C ARG A 210 -1.48 0.72 -29.93
N GLN A 211 -0.18 0.67 -29.70
CA GLN A 211 0.78 0.14 -30.68
C GLN A 211 0.74 -1.38 -30.77
N LYS A 212 0.69 -2.08 -29.65
CA LYS A 212 0.85 -3.53 -29.58
C LYS A 212 -0.47 -4.30 -29.60
N LEU A 213 -1.52 -3.73 -29.03
CA LEU A 213 -2.81 -4.40 -28.86
C LEU A 213 -3.89 -3.86 -29.82
N GLY A 214 -3.59 -2.85 -30.63
CA GLY A 214 -4.52 -2.26 -31.58
C GLY A 214 -5.75 -1.59 -30.93
N ILE A 215 -5.68 -1.26 -29.66
CA ILE A 215 -6.78 -0.64 -28.92
C ILE A 215 -6.81 0.85 -29.26
N LYS A 216 -7.69 1.25 -30.20
CA LYS A 216 -7.72 2.61 -30.73
C LYS A 216 -8.21 3.67 -29.74
N ASP A 217 -9.13 3.32 -28.84
CA ASP A 217 -9.82 4.29 -27.97
C ASP A 217 -9.61 4.01 -26.47
N VAL A 218 -8.35 4.01 -26.05
CA VAL A 218 -7.99 3.82 -24.64
C VAL A 218 -8.31 5.06 -23.80
N SER A 219 -8.27 6.27 -24.42
CA SER A 219 -8.42 7.54 -23.70
C SER A 219 -9.85 7.83 -23.25
N ASN A 220 -10.86 7.32 -23.97
CA ASN A 220 -12.29 7.46 -23.61
C ASN A 220 -12.81 6.29 -22.76
N ASN A 221 -11.97 5.31 -22.50
CA ASN A 221 -12.37 4.18 -21.69
C ASN A 221 -12.60 4.62 -20.24
N ARG A 222 -13.81 4.39 -19.73
CA ARG A 222 -14.27 4.72 -18.37
C ARG A 222 -13.30 4.28 -17.29
N TYR A 223 -12.56 3.20 -17.52
CA TYR A 223 -11.57 2.63 -16.60
C TYR A 223 -10.31 3.47 -16.42
N PHE A 224 -9.92 4.29 -17.41
CA PHE A 224 -8.77 5.19 -17.28
C PHE A 224 -9.11 6.55 -16.69
N ASN A 225 -10.36 6.97 -16.77
CA ASN A 225 -10.77 8.31 -16.37
C ASN A 225 -11.20 8.44 -14.90
N ASN A 226 -11.58 7.34 -14.24
CA ASN A 226 -12.16 7.38 -12.90
C ASN A 226 -11.14 7.56 -11.75
N LEU A 227 -9.83 7.38 -11.99
CA LEU A 227 -8.79 7.53 -10.96
C LEU A 227 -8.04 8.88 -11.05
N ILE A 228 -8.40 9.75 -11.99
CA ILE A 228 -7.75 11.05 -12.19
C ILE A 228 -8.56 12.20 -11.53
N LYS A 229 -9.77 11.92 -11.08
CA LYS A 229 -10.56 12.82 -10.26
C LYS A 229 -10.36 12.52 -8.78
#